data_04b7bcffce1e5c337ce2a26b1602f3c9
#
_entry.id   04b7bcffce1e5c337ce2a26b1602f3c9
#
_cell.length_a   1.000
_cell.length_b   1.000
_cell.length_c   1.000
_cell.angle_alpha   90.00
_cell.angle_beta   90.00
_cell.angle_gamma   90.00
#
_symmetry.space_group_name_H-M   'P 1'
#
loop_
_entity.id
_entity.type
_entity.pdbx_description
1 polymer ?
#
loop_
_entity_poly.entity_id
_entity_poly.type
_entity_poly.pdbx_seq_one_letter_code
_entity_poly.pdbx_strand_id
1 'polypeptide(L)'
;MRGNDLQQAAMWSYISPEERVAHDHSLRSMRAMTDEALQQLRSRFNKLYAKTGRPSIAPEKLLRALLLQALYSVRSERMLMEQLDYNLLFRWFVGLNMDDPIWDVTVFTKNRERLLDGDIAEAFFQAVLKQAGERSLLSDEALHRGWNAIESVGECEELSAQGC
;
A
#
# COMPACT_ATOMS: atom_id res chain seq x y z
N MET A 1 -2.42 21.97 34.58
CA MET A 1 -1.55 20.96 35.25
C MET A 1 -0.63 20.38 34.19
N ARG A 2 0.69 20.39 34.39
CA ARG A 2 1.64 19.82 33.43
C ARG A 2 1.61 18.30 33.53
N GLY A 3 1.42 17.56 32.41
CA GLY A 3 1.52 16.11 32.38
C GLY A 3 2.96 15.61 32.63
N ASN A 4 3.12 14.41 33.14
CA ASN A 4 4.42 13.78 33.34
C ASN A 4 4.95 13.29 31.98
N ASP A 5 6.22 13.59 31.71
CA ASP A 5 6.98 13.04 30.57
C ASP A 5 7.58 11.68 30.97
N LEU A 6 6.72 10.64 30.96
CA LEU A 6 7.15 9.28 31.25
C LEU A 6 7.36 8.55 29.92
N GLN A 7 8.59 8.15 29.66
CA GLN A 7 8.94 7.34 28.49
C GLN A 7 9.02 5.87 28.87
N GLN A 8 8.35 5.04 28.10
CA GLN A 8 8.38 3.60 28.28
C GLN A 8 9.68 3.04 27.69
N ALA A 9 10.56 2.53 28.55
CA ALA A 9 11.77 1.82 28.14
C ALA A 9 11.56 0.31 27.95
N ALA A 10 10.30 -0.17 28.05
CA ALA A 10 10.01 -1.59 27.94
C ALA A 10 10.17 -2.09 26.50
N MET A 11 10.89 -3.19 26.34
CA MET A 11 11.20 -3.82 25.06
C MET A 11 10.00 -4.57 24.46
N TRP A 12 8.94 -4.80 25.22
CA TRP A 12 7.77 -5.61 24.80
C TRP A 12 6.47 -4.83 24.97
N SER A 13 5.64 -4.89 23.91
CA SER A 13 4.26 -4.39 23.93
C SER A 13 3.33 -5.47 23.41
N TYR A 14 2.23 -5.74 24.11
CA TYR A 14 1.20 -6.72 23.76
C TYR A 14 -0.01 -6.07 23.07
N ILE A 15 0.20 -5.02 22.29
CA ILE A 15 -0.88 -4.36 21.57
C ILE A 15 -0.89 -4.87 20.13
N SER A 16 -2.01 -5.46 19.72
CA SER A 16 -2.20 -5.84 18.31
C SER A 16 -2.45 -4.60 17.45
N PRO A 17 -1.95 -4.55 16.19
CA PRO A 17 -2.29 -3.47 15.27
C PRO A 17 -3.81 -3.31 15.06
N GLU A 18 -4.56 -4.41 15.10
CA GLU A 18 -6.01 -4.41 14.96
C GLU A 18 -6.72 -3.68 16.10
N GLU A 19 -6.26 -3.82 17.33
CA GLU A 19 -6.80 -3.11 18.50
C GLU A 19 -6.35 -1.65 18.55
N ARG A 20 -5.14 -1.36 18.03
CA ARG A 20 -4.58 0.00 18.05
C ARG A 20 -5.26 0.93 17.06
N VAL A 21 -5.67 0.43 15.91
CA VAL A 21 -6.39 1.22 14.90
C VAL A 21 -7.82 1.45 15.36
N ALA A 22 -8.23 2.71 15.50
CA ALA A 22 -9.57 3.07 15.95
C ALA A 22 -10.67 2.40 15.09
N HIS A 23 -11.77 1.98 15.72
CA HIS A 23 -12.84 1.26 15.03
C HIS A 23 -13.55 2.09 13.97
N ASP A 24 -13.58 3.41 14.13
CA ASP A 24 -14.17 4.40 13.22
C ASP A 24 -13.17 4.98 12.20
N HIS A 25 -11.94 4.46 12.18
CA HIS A 25 -10.92 4.95 11.26
C HIS A 25 -11.28 4.67 9.80
N SER A 26 -11.21 5.70 8.94
CA SER A 26 -11.59 5.63 7.51
C SER A 26 -10.89 4.52 6.73
N LEU A 27 -9.63 4.21 7.06
CA LEU A 27 -8.90 3.10 6.43
C LEU A 27 -9.51 1.72 6.70
N ARG A 28 -10.38 1.54 7.69
CA ARG A 28 -11.07 0.25 7.88
C ARG A 28 -12.04 -0.04 6.73
N SER A 29 -12.83 0.95 6.35
CA SER A 29 -13.72 0.83 5.20
C SER A 29 -12.93 0.66 3.91
N MET A 30 -11.83 1.41 3.75
CA MET A 30 -10.93 1.28 2.59
C MET A 30 -10.29 -0.11 2.53
N ARG A 31 -9.86 -0.67 3.66
CA ARG A 31 -9.29 -2.01 3.71
C ARG A 31 -10.29 -3.08 3.28
N ALA A 32 -11.53 -2.98 3.75
CA ALA A 32 -12.59 -3.91 3.36
C ALA A 32 -12.86 -3.88 1.84
N MET A 33 -12.94 -2.67 1.24
CA MET A 33 -13.09 -2.52 -0.22
C MET A 33 -11.88 -3.04 -0.98
N THR A 34 -10.69 -2.77 -0.47
CA THR A 34 -9.43 -3.26 -1.04
C THR A 34 -9.40 -4.78 -1.05
N ASP A 35 -9.77 -5.43 0.05
CA ASP A 35 -9.78 -6.88 0.18
C ASP A 35 -10.79 -7.52 -0.80
N GLU A 36 -11.94 -6.90 -0.99
CA GLU A 36 -12.93 -7.34 -1.97
C GLU A 36 -12.41 -7.19 -3.41
N ALA A 37 -11.79 -6.06 -3.75
CA ALA A 37 -11.18 -5.86 -5.06
C ALA A 37 -10.06 -6.87 -5.34
N LEU A 38 -9.21 -7.15 -4.34
CA LEU A 38 -8.13 -8.14 -4.45
C LEU A 38 -8.65 -9.56 -4.67
N GLN A 39 -9.77 -9.93 -4.03
CA GLN A 39 -10.41 -11.22 -4.26
C GLN A 39 -10.89 -11.37 -5.70
N GLN A 40 -11.46 -10.32 -6.30
CA GLN A 40 -11.88 -10.33 -7.71
C GLN A 40 -10.70 -10.55 -8.67
N LEU A 41 -9.51 -10.05 -8.32
CA LEU A 41 -8.30 -10.13 -9.15
C LEU A 41 -7.47 -11.39 -8.93
N ARG A 42 -7.82 -12.24 -7.98
CA ARG A 42 -7.04 -13.43 -7.61
C ARG A 42 -6.71 -14.36 -8.79
N SER A 43 -7.64 -14.52 -9.74
CA SER A 43 -7.41 -15.31 -10.94
C SER A 43 -6.34 -14.73 -11.87
N ARG A 44 -6.23 -13.38 -11.92
CA ARG A 44 -5.22 -12.68 -12.71
C ARG A 44 -3.83 -12.84 -12.06
N PHE A 45 -3.73 -12.75 -10.74
CA PHE A 45 -2.47 -12.99 -10.03
C PHE A 45 -1.91 -14.38 -10.32
N ASN A 46 -2.76 -15.41 -10.29
CA ASN A 46 -2.34 -16.79 -10.57
C ASN A 46 -1.81 -16.99 -12.00
N LYS A 47 -2.19 -16.15 -12.95
CA LYS A 47 -1.68 -16.16 -14.33
C LYS A 47 -0.36 -15.42 -14.46
N LEU A 48 -0.18 -14.32 -13.72
CA LEU A 48 1.02 -13.49 -13.79
C LEU A 48 2.21 -14.10 -13.04
N TYR A 49 1.94 -14.78 -11.94
CA TYR A 49 2.99 -15.32 -11.07
C TYR A 49 3.23 -16.81 -11.36
N ALA A 50 4.50 -17.15 -11.58
CA ALA A 50 4.90 -18.55 -11.77
C ALA A 50 4.69 -19.37 -10.48
N LYS A 51 4.35 -20.64 -10.64
CA LYS A 51 4.13 -21.58 -9.51
C LYS A 51 5.43 -22.03 -8.84
N THR A 52 6.58 -21.81 -9.49
CA THR A 52 7.90 -22.23 -9.03
C THR A 52 8.88 -21.05 -9.05
N GLY A 53 9.82 -21.04 -8.13
CA GLY A 53 10.86 -20.01 -8.04
C GLY A 53 10.92 -19.36 -6.65
N ARG A 54 11.80 -18.34 -6.52
CA ARG A 54 11.92 -17.55 -5.27
C ARG A 54 10.63 -16.75 -5.02
N PRO A 55 10.05 -16.81 -3.82
CA PRO A 55 8.91 -15.99 -3.47
C PRO A 55 9.20 -14.50 -3.68
N SER A 56 8.32 -13.82 -4.42
CA SER A 56 8.33 -12.37 -4.59
C SER A 56 7.42 -11.71 -3.55
N ILE A 57 7.35 -10.38 -3.55
CA ILE A 57 6.34 -9.67 -2.76
C ILE A 57 4.95 -10.14 -3.21
N ALA A 58 4.09 -10.48 -2.26
CA ALA A 58 2.72 -10.84 -2.57
C ALA A 58 2.01 -9.66 -3.25
N PRO A 59 1.36 -9.87 -4.41
CA PRO A 59 0.70 -8.79 -5.16
C PRO A 59 -0.35 -8.05 -4.33
N GLU A 60 -1.01 -8.75 -3.42
CA GLU A 60 -1.99 -8.16 -2.51
C GLU A 60 -1.35 -7.13 -1.57
N LYS A 61 -0.19 -7.44 -1.00
CA LYS A 61 0.54 -6.51 -0.14
C LYS A 61 1.06 -5.31 -0.93
N LEU A 62 1.55 -5.56 -2.15
CA LEU A 62 2.07 -4.53 -3.04
C LEU A 62 0.97 -3.53 -3.44
N LEU A 63 -0.19 -4.01 -3.86
CA LEU A 63 -1.32 -3.16 -4.26
C LEU A 63 -1.90 -2.37 -3.09
N ARG A 64 -1.94 -2.94 -1.87
CA ARG A 64 -2.31 -2.18 -0.67
C ARG A 64 -1.29 -1.07 -0.38
N ALA A 65 0.01 -1.33 -0.55
CA ALA A 65 1.04 -0.32 -0.35
C ALA A 65 0.94 0.81 -1.38
N LEU A 66 0.70 0.51 -2.66
CA LEU A 66 0.46 1.49 -3.71
C LEU A 66 -0.80 2.34 -3.44
N LEU A 67 -1.87 1.72 -2.96
CA LEU A 67 -3.08 2.45 -2.57
C LEU A 67 -2.81 3.42 -1.42
N LEU A 68 -2.02 3.04 -0.41
CA LEU A 68 -1.60 3.95 0.65
C LEU A 68 -0.74 5.09 0.11
N GLN A 69 0.16 4.80 -0.83
CA GLN A 69 0.97 5.83 -1.48
C GLN A 69 0.09 6.90 -2.13
N ALA A 70 -0.96 6.47 -2.84
CA ALA A 70 -1.93 7.37 -3.45
C ALA A 70 -2.74 8.15 -2.41
N LEU A 71 -3.35 7.47 -1.43
CA LEU A 71 -4.23 8.07 -0.44
C LEU A 71 -3.52 9.10 0.44
N TYR A 72 -2.27 8.85 0.79
CA TYR A 72 -1.46 9.72 1.64
C TYR A 72 -0.50 10.61 0.87
N SER A 73 -0.58 10.61 -0.47
CA SER A 73 0.28 11.41 -1.35
C SER A 73 1.77 11.25 -1.01
N VAL A 74 2.20 10.01 -0.76
CA VAL A 74 3.61 9.72 -0.43
C VAL A 74 4.45 9.88 -1.69
N ARG A 75 5.39 10.83 -1.68
CA ARG A 75 6.10 11.33 -2.87
C ARG A 75 7.05 10.33 -3.52
N SER A 76 7.57 9.37 -2.76
CA SER A 76 8.54 8.41 -3.28
C SER A 76 8.36 7.04 -2.67
N GLU A 77 8.79 6.00 -3.38
CA GLU A 77 8.81 4.63 -2.88
C GLU A 77 9.74 4.47 -1.67
N ARG A 78 10.85 5.20 -1.64
CA ARG A 78 11.75 5.23 -0.49
C ARG A 78 11.02 5.70 0.77
N MET A 79 10.28 6.80 0.67
CA MET A 79 9.46 7.31 1.78
C MET A 79 8.34 6.35 2.15
N LEU A 80 7.74 5.66 1.17
CA LEU A 80 6.74 4.64 1.42
C LEU A 80 7.34 3.47 2.23
N MET A 81 8.53 3.00 1.87
CA MET A 81 9.22 1.93 2.62
C MET A 81 9.54 2.38 4.06
N GLU A 82 10.02 3.60 4.24
CA GLU A 82 10.27 4.19 5.56
C GLU A 82 8.97 4.27 6.39
N GLN A 83 7.87 4.73 5.80
CA GLN A 83 6.56 4.73 6.48
C GLN A 83 6.10 3.31 6.83
N LEU A 84 6.29 2.34 5.95
CA LEU A 84 5.94 0.95 6.21
C LEU A 84 6.81 0.32 7.32
N ASP A 85 8.01 0.84 7.55
CA ASP A 85 8.90 0.36 8.61
C ASP A 85 8.43 0.82 10.00
N TYR A 86 8.02 2.08 10.15
CA TYR A 86 7.73 2.68 11.46
C TYR A 86 6.24 2.91 11.73
N ASN A 87 5.40 3.03 10.70
CA ASN A 87 4.00 3.39 10.86
C ASN A 87 3.12 2.15 11.03
N LEU A 88 2.66 1.93 12.25
CA LEU A 88 1.79 0.82 12.60
C LEU A 88 0.50 0.78 11.76
N LEU A 89 -0.11 1.92 11.48
CA LEU A 89 -1.32 2.03 10.67
C LEU A 89 -1.08 1.53 9.24
N PHE A 90 0.06 1.89 8.64
CA PHE A 90 0.44 1.45 7.31
C PHE A 90 0.72 -0.06 7.29
N ARG A 91 1.46 -0.56 8.28
CA ARG A 91 1.72 -2.00 8.43
C ARG A 91 0.42 -2.79 8.55
N TRP A 92 -0.49 -2.31 9.39
CA TRP A 92 -1.81 -2.92 9.55
C TRP A 92 -2.59 -2.95 8.24
N PHE A 93 -2.65 -1.83 7.50
CA PHE A 93 -3.38 -1.75 6.24
C PHE A 93 -2.82 -2.69 5.16
N VAL A 94 -1.50 -2.76 5.03
CA VAL A 94 -0.81 -3.63 4.07
C VAL A 94 -0.89 -5.11 4.46
N GLY A 95 -1.04 -5.40 5.75
CA GLY A 95 -1.04 -6.76 6.29
C GLY A 95 0.38 -7.26 6.57
N LEU A 96 1.25 -6.38 7.06
CA LEU A 96 2.59 -6.72 7.55
C LEU A 96 2.53 -6.97 9.05
N ASN A 97 3.21 -8.03 9.51
CA ASN A 97 3.41 -8.25 10.93
C ASN A 97 4.44 -7.26 11.49
N MET A 98 4.44 -7.06 12.80
CA MET A 98 5.36 -6.12 13.44
C MET A 98 6.83 -6.47 13.21
N ASP A 99 7.14 -7.76 13.13
CA ASP A 99 8.49 -8.30 12.96
C ASP A 99 8.86 -8.54 11.48
N ASP A 100 7.93 -8.35 10.53
CA ASP A 100 8.22 -8.53 9.11
C ASP A 100 9.23 -7.44 8.65
N PRO A 101 10.35 -7.83 8.01
CA PRO A 101 11.25 -6.85 7.42
C PRO A 101 10.58 -6.15 6.25
N ILE A 102 10.90 -4.87 6.05
CA ILE A 102 10.42 -4.11 4.90
C ILE A 102 11.21 -4.48 3.65
N TRP A 103 10.57 -4.37 2.52
CA TRP A 103 11.16 -4.67 1.22
C TRP A 103 12.23 -3.62 0.83
N ASP A 104 13.23 -4.08 0.11
CA ASP A 104 14.14 -3.17 -0.58
C ASP A 104 13.39 -2.39 -1.66
N VAL A 105 13.73 -1.09 -1.82
CA VAL A 105 13.07 -0.18 -2.77
C VAL A 105 13.14 -0.73 -4.19
N THR A 106 14.31 -1.23 -4.62
CA THR A 106 14.49 -1.79 -5.97
C THR A 106 13.65 -3.05 -6.21
N VAL A 107 13.48 -3.87 -5.18
CA VAL A 107 12.60 -5.04 -5.25
C VAL A 107 11.14 -4.60 -5.37
N PHE A 108 10.75 -3.56 -4.62
CA PHE A 108 9.39 -3.00 -4.68
C PHE A 108 9.10 -2.44 -6.08
N THR A 109 9.98 -1.57 -6.62
CA THR A 109 9.88 -0.98 -7.95
C THR A 109 9.68 -2.03 -9.04
N LYS A 110 10.55 -3.04 -9.10
CA LYS A 110 10.45 -4.12 -10.10
C LYS A 110 9.15 -4.91 -10.03
N ASN A 111 8.63 -5.13 -8.83
CA ASN A 111 7.35 -5.82 -8.66
C ASN A 111 6.16 -4.92 -9.02
N ARG A 112 6.25 -3.60 -8.75
CA ARG A 112 5.25 -2.62 -9.18
C ARG A 112 5.16 -2.58 -10.70
N GLU A 113 6.29 -2.42 -11.41
CA GLU A 113 6.35 -2.42 -12.89
C GLU A 113 5.66 -3.65 -13.47
N ARG A 114 5.94 -4.83 -12.93
CA ARG A 114 5.26 -6.07 -13.35
C ARG A 114 3.74 -6.02 -13.22
N LEU A 115 3.21 -5.36 -12.18
CA LEU A 115 1.77 -5.22 -11.98
C LEU A 115 1.17 -4.16 -12.89
N LEU A 116 1.93 -3.10 -13.21
CA LEU A 116 1.53 -2.06 -14.16
C LEU A 116 1.49 -2.62 -15.58
N ASP A 117 2.54 -3.30 -16.01
CA ASP A 117 2.61 -3.94 -17.34
C ASP A 117 1.49 -4.96 -17.59
N GLY A 118 1.00 -5.59 -16.54
CA GLY A 118 -0.08 -6.58 -16.61
C GLY A 118 -1.50 -6.02 -16.51
N ASP A 119 -1.71 -4.70 -16.57
CA ASP A 119 -3.00 -4.02 -16.38
C ASP A 119 -3.70 -4.37 -15.04
N ILE A 120 -2.97 -5.01 -14.13
CA ILE A 120 -3.53 -5.49 -12.87
C ILE A 120 -3.69 -4.34 -11.89
N ALA A 121 -2.72 -3.44 -11.84
CA ALA A 121 -2.79 -2.28 -10.98
C ALA A 121 -3.96 -1.38 -11.39
N GLU A 122 -4.13 -1.11 -12.69
CA GLU A 122 -5.25 -0.34 -13.20
C GLU A 122 -6.59 -1.00 -12.86
N ALA A 123 -6.76 -2.29 -13.14
CA ALA A 123 -7.98 -3.02 -12.81
C ALA A 123 -8.29 -3.00 -11.30
N PHE A 124 -7.26 -3.05 -10.46
CA PHE A 124 -7.41 -2.95 -9.02
C PHE A 124 -7.91 -1.57 -8.59
N PHE A 125 -7.28 -0.50 -9.08
CA PHE A 125 -7.69 0.86 -8.75
C PHE A 125 -9.10 1.16 -9.25
N GLN A 126 -9.45 0.72 -10.45
CA GLN A 126 -10.81 0.85 -11.00
C GLN A 126 -11.86 0.13 -10.13
N ALA A 127 -11.53 -1.06 -9.64
CA ALA A 127 -12.43 -1.81 -8.75
C ALA A 127 -12.62 -1.09 -7.40
N VAL A 128 -11.55 -0.53 -6.83
CA VAL A 128 -11.62 0.24 -5.58
C VAL A 128 -12.39 1.55 -5.78
N LEU A 129 -12.13 2.28 -6.88
CA LEU A 129 -12.84 3.50 -7.26
C LEU A 129 -14.35 3.29 -7.37
N LYS A 130 -14.75 2.25 -8.10
CA LYS A 130 -16.15 1.89 -8.28
C LYS A 130 -16.85 1.67 -6.93
N GLN A 131 -16.25 0.87 -6.05
CA GLN A 131 -16.80 0.60 -4.72
C GLN A 131 -16.86 1.85 -3.84
N ALA A 132 -15.84 2.71 -3.92
CA ALA A 132 -15.79 3.96 -3.17
C ALA A 132 -16.89 4.94 -3.64
N GLY A 133 -17.14 5.02 -4.94
CA GLY A 133 -18.24 5.80 -5.53
C GLY A 133 -19.61 5.28 -5.09
N GLU A 134 -19.83 3.96 -5.14
CA GLU A 134 -21.07 3.31 -4.69
C GLU A 134 -21.38 3.57 -3.20
N ARG A 135 -20.33 3.74 -2.38
CA ARG A 135 -20.45 4.01 -0.93
C ARG A 135 -20.37 5.49 -0.57
N SER A 136 -20.23 6.40 -1.54
CA SER A 136 -20.07 7.86 -1.35
C SER A 136 -18.93 8.24 -0.39
N LEU A 137 -17.87 7.45 -0.35
CA LEU A 137 -16.78 7.60 0.62
C LEU A 137 -15.64 8.51 0.14
N LEU A 138 -15.58 8.79 -1.17
CA LEU A 138 -14.50 9.59 -1.77
C LEU A 138 -15.05 10.46 -2.89
N SER A 139 -14.50 11.67 -3.03
CA SER A 139 -14.69 12.45 -4.25
C SER A 139 -13.83 11.86 -5.37
N ASP A 140 -14.38 11.75 -6.56
CA ASP A 140 -13.68 11.22 -7.76
C ASP A 140 -12.33 11.92 -8.01
N GLU A 141 -12.23 13.21 -7.68
CA GLU A 141 -11.01 14.00 -7.83
C GLU A 141 -9.85 13.54 -6.94
N ALA A 142 -10.12 13.03 -5.73
CA ALA A 142 -9.06 12.61 -4.81
C ALA A 142 -8.36 11.34 -5.29
N LEU A 143 -9.11 10.45 -5.90
CA LEU A 143 -8.58 9.18 -6.40
C LEU A 143 -7.92 9.32 -7.78
N HIS A 144 -8.45 10.16 -8.67
CA HIS A 144 -7.79 10.50 -9.92
C HIS A 144 -6.43 11.18 -9.68
N ARG A 145 -6.33 12.07 -8.69
CA ARG A 145 -5.04 12.67 -8.31
C ARG A 145 -4.05 11.63 -7.79
N GLY A 146 -4.53 10.67 -7.00
CA GLY A 146 -3.70 9.57 -6.50
C GLY A 146 -3.19 8.65 -7.60
N TRP A 147 -4.03 8.33 -8.58
CA TRP A 147 -3.65 7.54 -9.75
C TRP A 147 -2.58 8.25 -10.58
N ASN A 148 -2.80 9.49 -10.96
CA ASN A 148 -1.85 10.30 -11.72
C ASN A 148 -0.51 10.45 -10.98
N ALA A 149 -0.52 10.48 -9.64
CA ALA A 149 0.71 10.51 -8.85
C ALA A 149 1.49 9.18 -8.91
N ILE A 150 0.82 8.04 -9.03
CA ILE A 150 1.49 6.73 -9.18
C ILE A 150 2.09 6.58 -10.57
N GLU A 151 1.37 7.00 -11.60
CA GLU A 151 1.84 7.00 -12.98
C GLU A 151 3.04 7.92 -13.18
N SER A 152 2.98 9.15 -12.65
CA SER A 152 4.04 10.15 -12.77
C SER A 152 5.33 9.79 -12.00
N VAL A 153 5.25 9.02 -10.93
CA VAL A 153 6.45 8.51 -10.23
C VAL A 153 7.22 7.52 -11.10
N GLY A 154 6.52 6.74 -11.95
CA GLY A 154 7.15 5.87 -12.96
C GLY A 154 7.92 6.64 -14.02
N GLU A 155 7.35 7.74 -14.54
CA GLU A 155 7.98 8.56 -15.59
C GLU A 155 9.17 9.38 -15.10
N CYS A 156 9.17 9.86 -13.85
CA CYS A 156 10.28 10.65 -13.30
C CYS A 156 11.56 9.83 -13.05
N GLU A 157 11.45 8.53 -12.81
CA GLU A 157 12.62 7.67 -12.62
C GLU A 157 13.28 7.28 -13.94
N GLU A 158 12.54 7.16 -15.05
CA GLU A 158 13.13 6.94 -16.38
C GLU A 158 13.98 8.13 -16.86
N LEU A 159 13.58 9.36 -16.54
CA LEU A 159 14.32 10.56 -16.92
C LEU A 159 15.61 10.74 -16.10
N SER A 160 15.68 10.23 -14.89
CA SER A 160 16.90 10.28 -14.06
C SER A 160 17.91 9.20 -14.42
N ALA A 161 17.49 8.10 -15.04
CA ALA A 161 18.37 7.02 -15.48
C ALA A 161 19.05 7.30 -16.85
N GLN A 162 18.55 8.27 -17.60
CA GLN A 162 19.12 8.68 -18.91
C GLN A 162 20.07 9.88 -18.85
N GLY A 163 20.31 10.43 -17.66
CA GLY A 163 21.12 11.63 -17.43
C GLY A 163 22.40 11.35 -16.65
N CYS A 164 23.26 10.44 -17.12
CA CYS A 164 24.67 10.36 -16.69
C CYS A 164 25.55 9.86 -17.82
#